data_a6ad6248bdc743ae7c2c8d5c258e3c72
#
_entry.id   a6ad6248bdc743ae7c2c8d5c258e3c72
#
_cell.length_a   1.000
_cell.length_b   1.000
_cell.length_c   1.000
_cell.angle_alpha   90.00
_cell.angle_beta   90.00
_cell.angle_gamma   90.00
#
_symmetry.space_group_name_H-M   'P 1'
#
loop_
_entity.id
_entity.type
_entity.pdbx_description
1 polymer ?
#
loop_
_entity_poly.entity_id
_entity_poly.type
_entity_poly.pdbx_seq_one_letter_code
_entity_poly.pdbx_strand_id
1 'polypeptide(L)'
;MADIEGIKVVNLSSKKRAKDLSKKYDIPLINSKTAKTFISMGDKSILHFENNKLENSFIAGKFNTRIKQHQSETLLKKAVGWQSSVQKHILDATGGLGHDSFILALLGQKITLLEKNTGLCILIEEALNNLPKLPYFNNARNNISIINKDSRAFLTSAEHFDVIYIDPMFNSDKKLKRSKQMEFLANYLAEYDDPTIDFYQTKFKRMVIKKEFRSSSGIKDDPAISFKGASIKYDVYLKGEV
;
A
#
# COMPACT_ATOMS: atom_id res chain seq x y z
N MET A 1 17.52 3.63 -6.83
CA MET A 1 17.33 4.67 -7.86
C MET A 1 15.86 5.05 -7.84
N ALA A 2 15.48 6.32 -7.93
CA ALA A 2 14.07 6.70 -8.02
C ALA A 2 13.49 6.11 -9.29
N ASP A 3 12.29 5.60 -9.19
CA ASP A 3 11.56 4.94 -10.27
C ASP A 3 10.79 5.93 -11.16
N ILE A 4 10.89 7.22 -10.85
CA ILE A 4 10.32 8.32 -11.62
C ILE A 4 11.38 9.37 -11.96
N GLU A 5 11.26 9.99 -13.14
CA GLU A 5 12.19 11.01 -13.64
C GLU A 5 12.05 12.35 -12.91
N GLY A 6 10.89 12.61 -12.29
CA GLY A 6 10.67 13.82 -11.52
C GLY A 6 9.22 14.20 -11.31
N ILE A 7 9.01 15.41 -10.77
CA ILE A 7 7.69 16.01 -10.57
C ILE A 7 7.50 17.18 -11.51
N LYS A 8 6.43 17.16 -12.30
CA LYS A 8 5.98 18.24 -13.19
C LYS A 8 4.89 19.07 -12.54
N VAL A 9 5.12 20.33 -12.31
CA VAL A 9 4.11 21.26 -11.79
C VAL A 9 3.19 21.71 -12.91
N VAL A 10 1.87 21.47 -12.73
CA VAL A 10 0.84 21.80 -13.75
C VAL A 10 0.20 23.16 -13.47
N ASN A 11 0.03 23.52 -12.17
CA ASN A 11 -0.53 24.80 -11.79
C ASN A 11 0.25 25.42 -10.61
N LEU A 12 0.11 26.74 -10.41
CA LEU A 12 0.84 27.47 -9.37
C LEU A 12 0.45 27.04 -7.96
N SER A 13 -0.77 26.61 -7.73
CA SER A 13 -1.26 26.19 -6.42
C SER A 13 -0.54 24.94 -5.90
N SER A 14 -0.13 24.04 -6.79
CA SER A 14 0.60 22.83 -6.44
C SER A 14 2.11 23.02 -6.26
N LYS A 15 2.67 24.21 -6.61
CA LYS A 15 4.12 24.46 -6.65
C LYS A 15 4.82 24.23 -5.31
N LYS A 16 4.22 24.71 -4.21
CA LYS A 16 4.78 24.52 -2.86
C LYS A 16 4.84 23.03 -2.52
N ARG A 17 3.72 22.33 -2.69
CA ARG A 17 3.63 20.91 -2.38
C ARG A 17 4.59 20.07 -3.24
N ALA A 18 4.71 20.39 -4.53
CA ALA A 18 5.67 19.74 -5.42
C ALA A 18 7.12 19.91 -4.94
N LYS A 19 7.49 21.11 -4.45
CA LYS A 19 8.82 21.36 -3.87
C LYS A 19 9.06 20.54 -2.60
N ASP A 20 8.06 20.45 -1.72
CA ASP A 20 8.15 19.68 -0.48
C ASP A 20 8.37 18.18 -0.77
N LEU A 21 7.63 17.61 -1.72
CA LEU A 21 7.78 16.23 -2.17
C LEU A 21 9.12 16.01 -2.90
N SER A 22 9.51 16.94 -3.77
CA SER A 22 10.81 16.91 -4.45
C SER A 22 11.96 16.79 -3.44
N LYS A 23 11.91 17.61 -2.38
CA LYS A 23 12.92 17.58 -1.30
C LYS A 23 12.83 16.28 -0.48
N LYS A 24 11.61 15.85 -0.13
CA LYS A 24 11.39 14.66 0.72
C LYS A 24 11.90 13.39 0.06
N TYR A 25 11.66 13.23 -1.23
CA TYR A 25 11.98 12.02 -1.98
C TYR A 25 13.26 12.12 -2.81
N ASP A 26 13.96 13.26 -2.72
CA ASP A 26 15.19 13.53 -3.49
C ASP A 26 15.02 13.32 -4.99
N ILE A 27 13.94 13.89 -5.55
CA ILE A 27 13.59 13.82 -6.98
C ILE A 27 13.46 15.23 -7.57
N PRO A 28 13.90 15.47 -8.83
CA PRO A 28 13.88 16.78 -9.41
C PRO A 28 12.49 17.30 -9.76
N LEU A 29 12.31 18.63 -9.74
CA LEU A 29 11.22 19.26 -10.47
C LEU A 29 11.59 19.31 -11.94
N ILE A 30 10.72 18.84 -12.82
CA ILE A 30 10.99 18.77 -14.25
C ILE A 30 10.00 19.62 -15.07
N ASN A 31 10.48 20.08 -16.23
CA ASN A 31 9.66 20.71 -17.26
C ASN A 31 9.83 19.98 -18.60
N SER A 32 10.25 18.72 -18.55
CA SER A 32 10.49 17.89 -19.73
C SER A 32 9.18 17.58 -20.47
N LYS A 33 9.26 17.61 -21.81
CA LYS A 33 8.21 17.11 -22.69
C LYS A 33 8.44 15.65 -23.09
N THR A 34 9.62 15.11 -22.80
CA THR A 34 10.05 13.76 -23.20
C THR A 34 10.09 12.77 -22.05
N ALA A 35 9.88 13.21 -20.82
CA ALA A 35 9.81 12.32 -19.66
C ALA A 35 8.70 11.29 -19.83
N LYS A 36 9.01 10.01 -19.61
CA LYS A 36 8.08 8.88 -19.78
C LYS A 36 7.47 8.46 -18.45
N THR A 37 8.21 8.63 -17.36
CA THR A 37 7.78 8.21 -16.00
C THR A 37 7.93 9.39 -15.05
N PHE A 38 6.82 10.02 -14.67
CA PHE A 38 6.83 11.22 -13.81
C PHE A 38 5.51 11.41 -13.10
N ILE A 39 5.51 12.22 -12.03
CA ILE A 39 4.30 12.72 -11.38
C ILE A 39 3.96 14.10 -11.94
N SER A 40 2.73 14.28 -12.44
CA SER A 40 2.17 15.61 -12.68
C SER A 40 1.36 16.06 -11.46
N MET A 41 1.64 17.27 -10.96
CA MET A 41 0.94 17.86 -9.82
C MET A 41 0.15 19.10 -10.23
N GLY A 42 -1.18 19.00 -10.08
CA GLY A 42 -2.15 20.05 -10.32
C GLY A 42 -3.28 19.96 -9.30
N ASP A 43 -4.53 20.06 -9.75
CA ASP A 43 -5.71 19.79 -8.90
C ASP A 43 -5.75 18.32 -8.43
N LYS A 44 -5.11 17.45 -9.21
CA LYS A 44 -4.87 16.06 -8.89
C LYS A 44 -3.41 15.73 -9.14
N SER A 45 -2.91 14.75 -8.41
CA SER A 45 -1.59 14.17 -8.63
C SER A 45 -1.73 12.88 -9.42
N ILE A 46 -1.01 12.80 -10.55
CA ILE A 46 -1.11 11.71 -11.52
C ILE A 46 0.28 11.15 -11.78
N LEU A 47 0.45 9.85 -11.60
CA LEU A 47 1.63 9.12 -12.05
C LEU A 47 1.46 8.77 -13.53
N HIS A 48 2.42 9.20 -14.33
CA HIS A 48 2.53 8.86 -15.74
C HIS A 48 3.59 7.77 -15.91
N PHE A 49 3.26 6.76 -16.68
CA PHE A 49 4.17 5.72 -17.10
C PHE A 49 3.91 5.40 -18.57
N GLU A 50 4.86 5.75 -19.43
CA GLU A 50 4.69 5.72 -20.88
C GLU A 50 3.42 6.50 -21.31
N ASN A 51 2.46 5.82 -21.94
CA ASN A 51 1.17 6.40 -22.36
C ASN A 51 0.05 6.20 -21.34
N ASN A 52 0.34 5.60 -20.18
CA ASN A 52 -0.64 5.27 -19.16
C ASN A 52 -0.60 6.26 -18.01
N LYS A 53 -1.72 6.35 -17.28
CA LYS A 53 -1.89 7.27 -16.15
C LYS A 53 -2.53 6.55 -14.97
N LEU A 54 -2.02 6.83 -13.78
CA LEU A 54 -2.56 6.32 -12.52
C LEU A 54 -2.84 7.49 -11.58
N GLU A 55 -4.05 7.54 -11.07
CA GLU A 55 -4.49 8.43 -9.99
C GLU A 55 -4.83 7.58 -8.76
N ASN A 56 -4.49 8.05 -7.57
CA ASN A 56 -4.91 7.45 -6.32
C ASN A 56 -5.81 8.41 -5.53
N SER A 57 -6.93 7.89 -5.05
CA SER A 57 -7.84 8.64 -4.19
C SER A 57 -8.56 7.70 -3.24
N PHE A 58 -8.51 8.01 -1.96
CA PHE A 58 -9.23 7.22 -0.97
C PHE A 58 -10.73 7.51 -0.93
N ILE A 59 -11.19 8.65 -1.45
CA ILE A 59 -12.59 9.09 -1.39
C ILE A 59 -13.32 9.07 -2.73
N ALA A 60 -12.75 8.43 -3.74
CA ALA A 60 -13.34 8.34 -5.07
C ALA A 60 -13.55 6.88 -5.51
N GLY A 61 -14.38 6.69 -6.54
CA GLY A 61 -14.60 5.41 -7.20
C GLY A 61 -15.12 4.32 -6.25
N LYS A 62 -14.83 3.07 -6.61
CA LYS A 62 -15.25 1.88 -5.85
C LYS A 62 -14.68 1.82 -4.44
N PHE A 63 -13.49 2.40 -4.23
CA PHE A 63 -12.85 2.39 -2.92
C PHE A 63 -13.61 3.25 -1.91
N ASN A 64 -14.26 4.34 -2.34
CA ASN A 64 -15.10 5.15 -1.46
C ASN A 64 -16.26 4.34 -0.82
N THR A 65 -16.83 3.40 -1.55
CA THR A 65 -17.85 2.50 -0.98
C THR A 65 -17.26 1.64 0.13
N ARG A 66 -16.07 1.08 -0.10
CA ARG A 66 -15.35 0.29 0.89
C ARG A 66 -15.03 1.10 2.15
N ILE A 67 -14.63 2.38 2.00
CA ILE A 67 -14.39 3.28 3.13
C ILE A 67 -15.64 3.53 3.94
N LYS A 68 -16.77 3.81 3.30
CA LYS A 68 -18.06 4.00 3.99
C LYS A 68 -18.48 2.76 4.78
N GLN A 69 -18.07 1.59 4.32
CA GLN A 69 -18.37 0.28 4.91
C GLN A 69 -17.18 -0.33 5.68
N HIS A 70 -16.15 0.46 6.03
CA HIS A 70 -14.92 -0.08 6.63
C HIS A 70 -15.17 -0.89 7.92
N GLN A 71 -16.23 -0.58 8.67
CA GLN A 71 -16.62 -1.35 9.85
C GLN A 71 -17.08 -2.78 9.50
N SER A 72 -17.50 -3.04 8.26
CA SER A 72 -17.92 -4.36 7.76
C SER A 72 -16.77 -5.20 7.18
N GLU A 73 -15.51 -4.75 7.27
CA GLU A 73 -14.30 -5.47 6.82
C GLU A 73 -13.99 -6.70 7.70
N THR A 74 -14.92 -7.66 7.71
CA THR A 74 -14.88 -8.80 8.65
C THR A 74 -13.65 -9.68 8.45
N LEU A 75 -13.29 -9.98 7.20
CA LEU A 75 -12.16 -10.87 6.91
C LEU A 75 -10.82 -10.21 7.27
N LEU A 76 -10.62 -8.96 6.87
CA LEU A 76 -9.41 -8.20 7.18
C LEU A 76 -9.25 -8.02 8.70
N LYS A 77 -10.33 -7.67 9.40
CA LYS A 77 -10.35 -7.56 10.88
C LYS A 77 -9.92 -8.86 11.55
N LYS A 78 -10.51 -9.99 11.14
CA LYS A 78 -10.17 -11.33 11.67
C LYS A 78 -8.71 -11.67 11.37
N ALA A 79 -8.24 -11.41 10.15
CA ALA A 79 -6.89 -11.73 9.73
C ALA A 79 -5.85 -11.01 10.57
N VAL A 80 -5.99 -9.70 10.81
CA VAL A 80 -5.06 -8.93 11.66
C VAL A 80 -5.30 -9.12 13.17
N GLY A 81 -6.35 -9.89 13.54
CA GLY A 81 -6.73 -10.06 14.95
C GLY A 81 -7.18 -8.74 15.58
N TRP A 82 -7.98 -7.96 14.85
CA TRP A 82 -8.48 -6.67 15.28
C TRP A 82 -9.37 -6.78 16.52
N GLN A 83 -9.21 -5.84 17.45
CA GLN A 83 -10.07 -5.66 18.63
C GLN A 83 -10.31 -4.17 18.81
N SER A 84 -11.52 -3.77 19.17
CA SER A 84 -11.92 -2.36 19.26
C SER A 84 -11.15 -1.56 20.30
N SER A 85 -10.70 -2.21 21.36
CA SER A 85 -9.98 -1.61 22.49
C SER A 85 -8.46 -1.66 22.38
N VAL A 86 -7.92 -2.29 21.32
CA VAL A 86 -6.48 -2.53 21.17
C VAL A 86 -5.98 -1.92 19.88
N GLN A 87 -5.09 -0.94 19.99
CA GLN A 87 -4.34 -0.42 18.86
C GLN A 87 -3.11 -1.29 18.62
N LYS A 88 -3.06 -1.97 17.47
CA LYS A 88 -1.89 -2.74 17.03
C LYS A 88 -1.00 -1.88 16.16
N HIS A 89 0.30 -2.15 16.19
CA HIS A 89 1.26 -1.63 15.23
C HIS A 89 1.45 -2.64 14.11
N ILE A 90 0.99 -2.30 12.93
CA ILE A 90 1.00 -3.17 11.75
C ILE A 90 2.06 -2.67 10.76
N LEU A 91 2.93 -3.58 10.33
CA LEU A 91 3.83 -3.36 9.20
C LEU A 91 3.13 -3.83 7.93
N ASP A 92 2.78 -2.90 7.04
CA ASP A 92 2.39 -3.23 5.66
C ASP A 92 3.66 -3.29 4.81
N ALA A 93 4.09 -4.49 4.47
CA ALA A 93 5.33 -4.73 3.74
C ALA A 93 5.19 -4.55 2.22
N THR A 94 3.98 -4.29 1.74
CA THR A 94 3.63 -4.24 0.31
C THR A 94 2.66 -3.10 0.01
N GLY A 95 3.01 -1.88 0.38
CA GLY A 95 2.14 -0.70 0.43
C GLY A 95 1.26 -0.47 -0.79
N GLY A 96 1.81 -0.58 -1.99
CA GLY A 96 1.08 -0.38 -3.25
C GLY A 96 0.38 0.98 -3.31
N LEU A 97 -0.95 0.98 -3.36
CA LEU A 97 -1.77 2.20 -3.29
C LEU A 97 -2.26 2.54 -1.87
N GLY A 98 -1.87 1.77 -0.86
CA GLY A 98 -2.21 2.01 0.54
C GLY A 98 -3.66 1.73 0.93
N HIS A 99 -4.43 1.02 0.10
CA HIS A 99 -5.86 0.82 0.31
C HIS A 99 -6.17 0.05 1.59
N ASP A 100 -5.54 -1.10 1.82
CA ASP A 100 -5.78 -1.90 3.02
C ASP A 100 -5.19 -1.23 4.26
N SER A 101 -4.01 -0.62 4.13
CA SER A 101 -3.41 0.23 5.18
C SER A 101 -4.34 1.35 5.61
N PHE A 102 -5.01 2.04 4.68
CA PHE A 102 -5.94 3.10 5.01
C PHE A 102 -7.19 2.57 5.74
N ILE A 103 -7.74 1.43 5.33
CA ILE A 103 -8.84 0.77 6.05
C ILE A 103 -8.42 0.40 7.48
N LEU A 104 -7.24 -0.18 7.65
CA LEU A 104 -6.72 -0.54 8.98
C LEU A 104 -6.51 0.68 9.87
N ALA A 105 -6.05 1.80 9.29
CA ALA A 105 -5.91 3.07 10.01
C ALA A 105 -7.26 3.68 10.42
N LEU A 106 -8.30 3.58 9.56
CA LEU A 106 -9.68 3.95 9.90
C LEU A 106 -10.26 3.09 11.03
N LEU A 107 -9.80 1.84 11.14
CA LEU A 107 -10.13 0.92 12.24
C LEU A 107 -9.28 1.18 13.51
N GLY A 108 -8.51 2.27 13.54
CA GLY A 108 -7.74 2.71 14.70
C GLY A 108 -6.36 2.08 14.83
N GLN A 109 -5.86 1.35 13.84
CA GLN A 109 -4.55 0.70 13.91
C GLN A 109 -3.43 1.66 13.51
N LYS A 110 -2.24 1.52 14.12
CA LYS A 110 -1.03 2.23 13.71
C LYS A 110 -0.33 1.47 12.58
N ILE A 111 -0.03 2.15 11.49
CA ILE A 111 0.51 1.53 10.28
C ILE A 111 1.88 2.10 9.94
N THR A 112 2.85 1.23 9.77
CA THR A 112 4.08 1.51 9.03
C THR A 112 3.94 0.88 7.65
N LEU A 113 3.78 1.72 6.62
CA LEU A 113 3.59 1.29 5.25
C LEU A 113 4.92 1.42 4.50
N LEU A 114 5.40 0.30 3.99
CA LEU A 114 6.61 0.22 3.18
C LEU A 114 6.24 0.12 1.70
N GLU A 115 6.79 1.01 0.91
CA GLU A 115 6.66 0.98 -0.54
C GLU A 115 7.99 1.39 -1.17
N LYS A 116 8.56 0.53 -2.00
CA LYS A 116 9.83 0.80 -2.65
C LYS A 116 9.72 1.82 -3.78
N ASN A 117 8.55 1.90 -4.39
CA ASN A 117 8.28 2.73 -5.55
C ASN A 117 7.93 4.16 -5.12
N THR A 118 8.78 5.12 -5.47
CA THR A 118 8.63 6.53 -5.08
C THR A 118 7.35 7.15 -5.64
N GLY A 119 6.98 6.81 -6.88
CA GLY A 119 5.77 7.32 -7.52
C GLY A 119 4.51 6.91 -6.75
N LEU A 120 4.46 5.65 -6.28
CA LEU A 120 3.34 5.18 -5.45
C LEU A 120 3.32 5.84 -4.07
N CYS A 121 4.48 6.00 -3.42
CA CYS A 121 4.55 6.75 -2.15
C CYS A 121 3.97 8.15 -2.27
N ILE A 122 4.32 8.89 -3.33
CA ILE A 122 3.78 10.23 -3.59
C ILE A 122 2.27 10.18 -3.80
N LEU A 123 1.76 9.21 -4.57
CA LEU A 123 0.31 9.07 -4.78
C LEU A 123 -0.44 8.76 -3.48
N ILE A 124 0.13 7.96 -2.57
CA ILE A 124 -0.49 7.69 -1.26
C ILE A 124 -0.51 8.95 -0.41
N GLU A 125 0.61 9.69 -0.34
CA GLU A 125 0.67 10.96 0.41
C GLU A 125 -0.34 11.98 -0.10
N GLU A 126 -0.45 12.12 -1.41
CA GLU A 126 -1.42 13.04 -2.02
C GLU A 126 -2.85 12.58 -1.75
N ALA A 127 -3.13 11.28 -1.80
CA ALA A 127 -4.43 10.75 -1.45
C ALA A 127 -4.81 11.04 0.03
N LEU A 128 -3.84 10.91 0.96
CA LEU A 128 -4.02 11.27 2.37
C LEU A 128 -4.22 12.79 2.57
N ASN A 129 -3.45 13.61 1.87
CA ASN A 129 -3.55 15.07 1.97
C ASN A 129 -4.89 15.61 1.46
N ASN A 130 -5.45 14.97 0.43
CA ASN A 130 -6.71 15.36 -0.19
C ASN A 130 -7.95 14.84 0.55
N LEU A 131 -7.77 14.16 1.70
CA LEU A 131 -8.89 13.77 2.54
C LEU A 131 -9.60 14.98 3.16
N PRO A 132 -10.93 14.96 3.29
CA PRO A 132 -11.66 15.94 4.05
C PRO A 132 -11.12 16.09 5.49
N LYS A 133 -11.19 17.31 6.02
CA LYS A 133 -10.75 17.62 7.40
C LYS A 133 -11.79 17.14 8.42
N LEU A 134 -12.09 15.86 8.46
CA LEU A 134 -12.99 15.24 9.43
C LEU A 134 -12.17 14.49 10.50
N PRO A 135 -12.61 14.46 11.77
CA PRO A 135 -11.85 13.84 12.86
C PRO A 135 -11.37 12.43 12.56
N TYR A 136 -12.24 11.57 12.04
CA TYR A 136 -11.88 10.17 11.75
C TYR A 136 -10.85 10.04 10.61
N PHE A 137 -10.89 10.92 9.59
CA PHE A 137 -9.86 10.95 8.55
C PHE A 137 -8.55 11.52 9.06
N ASN A 138 -8.60 12.52 9.95
CA ASN A 138 -7.39 13.06 10.57
C ASN A 138 -6.71 11.99 11.43
N ASN A 139 -7.46 11.22 12.20
CA ASN A 139 -6.93 10.12 13.00
C ASN A 139 -6.29 9.04 12.11
N ALA A 140 -6.97 8.63 11.03
CA ALA A 140 -6.42 7.66 10.10
C ALA A 140 -5.13 8.17 9.43
N ARG A 141 -5.10 9.45 9.00
CA ARG A 141 -3.90 10.07 8.43
C ARG A 141 -2.72 10.05 9.42
N ASN A 142 -2.97 10.37 10.69
CA ASN A 142 -1.93 10.40 11.73
C ASN A 142 -1.44 9.00 12.11
N ASN A 143 -2.24 7.98 11.85
CA ASN A 143 -1.89 6.59 12.13
C ASN A 143 -1.08 5.92 11.02
N ILE A 144 -0.83 6.58 9.88
CA ILE A 144 -0.07 6.03 8.77
C ILE A 144 1.27 6.73 8.63
N SER A 145 2.36 5.96 8.70
CA SER A 145 3.70 6.39 8.37
C SER A 145 4.13 5.71 7.05
N ILE A 146 4.39 6.51 6.02
CA ILE A 146 4.85 6.02 4.72
C ILE A 146 6.37 6.08 4.68
N ILE A 147 7.02 4.96 4.37
CA ILE A 147 8.46 4.83 4.25
C ILE A 147 8.80 4.31 2.85
N ASN A 148 9.50 5.12 2.08
CA ASN A 148 9.95 4.76 0.74
C ASN A 148 11.21 3.91 0.84
N LYS A 149 11.05 2.61 1.04
CA LYS A 149 12.13 1.61 1.12
C LYS A 149 11.65 0.25 0.66
N ASP A 150 12.58 -0.58 0.23
CA ASP A 150 12.34 -2.01 0.11
C ASP A 150 12.01 -2.59 1.49
N SER A 151 10.97 -3.39 1.56
CA SER A 151 10.48 -3.97 2.82
C SER A 151 11.52 -4.88 3.50
N ARG A 152 12.45 -5.44 2.74
CA ARG A 152 13.54 -6.26 3.28
C ARG A 152 14.46 -5.50 4.23
N ALA A 153 14.52 -4.17 4.14
CA ALA A 153 15.24 -3.34 5.11
C ALA A 153 14.65 -3.43 6.54
N PHE A 154 13.45 -4.01 6.69
CA PHE A 154 12.74 -4.15 7.98
C PHE A 154 12.70 -5.60 8.50
N LEU A 155 13.34 -6.55 7.84
CA LEU A 155 13.33 -7.96 8.25
C LEU A 155 13.83 -8.14 9.70
N THR A 156 14.91 -7.46 10.09
CA THR A 156 15.50 -7.53 11.44
C THR A 156 14.65 -6.88 12.53
N SER A 157 13.69 -6.02 12.16
CA SER A 157 12.76 -5.35 13.08
C SER A 157 11.33 -5.89 13.01
N ALA A 158 11.11 -6.96 12.25
CA ALA A 158 9.79 -7.55 12.04
C ALA A 158 9.10 -7.97 13.37
N GLU A 159 9.87 -8.45 14.34
CA GLU A 159 9.38 -8.87 15.65
C GLU A 159 8.78 -7.75 16.52
N HIS A 160 9.12 -6.49 16.22
CA HIS A 160 8.60 -5.32 16.95
C HIS A 160 7.18 -4.92 16.51
N PHE A 161 6.68 -5.48 15.42
CA PHE A 161 5.33 -5.25 14.96
C PHE A 161 4.38 -6.33 15.50
N ASP A 162 3.15 -5.93 15.82
CA ASP A 162 2.11 -6.89 16.24
C ASP A 162 1.63 -7.74 15.08
N VAL A 163 1.65 -7.17 13.87
CA VAL A 163 1.25 -7.84 12.64
C VAL A 163 2.16 -7.41 11.49
N ILE A 164 2.63 -8.38 10.70
CA ILE A 164 3.17 -8.14 9.37
C ILE A 164 2.07 -8.45 8.37
N TYR A 165 1.70 -7.46 7.56
CA TYR A 165 0.70 -7.57 6.51
C TYR A 165 1.37 -7.57 5.15
N ILE A 166 1.04 -8.54 4.31
CA ILE A 166 1.61 -8.72 2.98
C ILE A 166 0.46 -8.95 1.98
N ASP A 167 0.34 -8.07 0.99
CA ASP A 167 -0.58 -8.19 -0.16
C ASP A 167 0.25 -8.19 -1.45
N PRO A 168 0.92 -9.30 -1.77
CA PRO A 168 1.80 -9.34 -2.92
C PRO A 168 1.01 -9.15 -4.21
N MET A 169 1.62 -8.45 -5.17
CA MET A 169 1.06 -8.35 -6.51
C MET A 169 1.08 -9.72 -7.19
N PHE A 170 -0.09 -10.33 -7.33
CA PHE A 170 -0.19 -11.61 -8.02
C PHE A 170 -0.05 -11.42 -9.52
N ASN A 171 0.82 -12.21 -10.13
CA ASN A 171 0.75 -12.53 -11.54
C ASN A 171 -0.44 -13.46 -11.76
N SER A 172 -1.66 -12.93 -11.61
CA SER A 172 -2.86 -13.69 -11.95
C SER A 172 -2.79 -14.07 -13.42
N ASP A 173 -3.05 -15.34 -13.70
CA ASP A 173 -3.17 -15.84 -15.07
C ASP A 173 -3.96 -14.86 -15.93
N LYS A 174 -3.46 -14.57 -17.13
CA LYS A 174 -3.93 -13.56 -18.10
C LYS A 174 -5.43 -13.64 -18.48
N LYS A 175 -6.21 -14.56 -17.89
CA LYS A 175 -7.62 -14.82 -18.23
C LYS A 175 -8.64 -13.96 -17.49
N LEU A 176 -8.28 -13.29 -16.40
CA LEU A 176 -9.20 -12.40 -15.69
C LEU A 176 -9.06 -10.96 -16.20
N LYS A 177 -10.17 -10.34 -16.60
CA LYS A 177 -10.23 -8.95 -17.03
C LYS A 177 -9.81 -8.02 -15.89
N ARG A 178 -8.56 -7.57 -15.90
CA ARG A 178 -8.02 -6.65 -14.90
C ARG A 178 -8.67 -5.27 -15.05
N SER A 179 -8.83 -4.54 -13.96
CA SER A 179 -9.15 -3.11 -14.04
C SER A 179 -7.96 -2.36 -14.67
N LYS A 180 -8.23 -1.21 -15.32
CA LYS A 180 -7.16 -0.35 -15.87
C LYS A 180 -6.09 0.01 -14.83
N GLN A 181 -6.49 0.20 -13.58
CA GLN A 181 -5.58 0.47 -12.46
C GLN A 181 -4.66 -0.72 -12.18
N MET A 182 -5.20 -1.94 -12.15
CA MET A 182 -4.41 -3.17 -11.94
C MET A 182 -3.51 -3.50 -13.13
N GLU A 183 -3.95 -3.18 -14.35
CA GLU A 183 -3.13 -3.32 -15.55
C GLU A 183 -1.95 -2.34 -15.53
N PHE A 184 -2.20 -1.07 -15.15
CA PHE A 184 -1.15 -0.09 -14.95
C PHE A 184 -0.11 -0.59 -13.94
N LEU A 185 -0.57 -1.01 -12.75
CA LEU A 185 0.32 -1.48 -11.69
C LEU A 185 1.13 -2.69 -12.11
N ALA A 186 0.53 -3.66 -12.82
CA ALA A 186 1.24 -4.83 -13.31
C ALA A 186 2.36 -4.48 -14.30
N ASN A 187 2.15 -3.49 -15.17
CA ASN A 187 3.17 -3.03 -16.12
C ASN A 187 4.23 -2.17 -15.43
N TYR A 188 3.81 -1.28 -14.53
CA TYR A 188 4.70 -0.36 -13.82
C TYR A 188 5.59 -1.07 -12.79
N LEU A 189 5.08 -2.14 -12.18
CA LEU A 189 5.77 -2.97 -11.20
C LEU A 189 6.23 -4.31 -11.80
N ALA A 190 6.60 -4.33 -13.08
CA ALA A 190 6.96 -5.59 -13.78
C ALA A 190 8.06 -6.41 -13.10
N GLU A 191 8.96 -5.76 -12.36
CA GLU A 191 10.02 -6.37 -11.56
C GLU A 191 9.63 -6.48 -10.07
N TYR A 192 8.36 -6.75 -9.79
CA TYR A 192 7.91 -6.93 -8.41
C TYR A 192 8.53 -8.21 -7.82
N ASP A 193 9.13 -8.03 -6.66
CA ASP A 193 9.78 -9.08 -5.90
C ASP A 193 9.01 -9.29 -4.58
N ASP A 194 8.43 -10.48 -4.42
CA ASP A 194 7.54 -10.82 -3.30
C ASP A 194 8.36 -11.08 -2.02
N PRO A 195 8.19 -10.29 -0.95
CA PRO A 195 8.94 -10.43 0.29
C PRO A 195 8.39 -11.52 1.22
N THR A 196 7.37 -12.26 0.82
CA THR A 196 6.65 -13.21 1.68
C THR A 196 7.56 -14.22 2.34
N ILE A 197 8.46 -14.86 1.57
CA ILE A 197 9.36 -15.88 2.10
C ILE A 197 10.41 -15.26 3.03
N ASP A 198 10.93 -14.08 2.68
CA ASP A 198 11.93 -13.40 3.50
C ASP A 198 11.35 -13.07 4.89
N PHE A 199 10.14 -12.51 4.95
CA PHE A 199 9.46 -12.24 6.24
C PHE A 199 9.10 -13.54 6.97
N TYR A 200 8.70 -14.59 6.25
CA TYR A 200 8.40 -15.86 6.90
C TYR A 200 9.62 -16.47 7.61
N GLN A 201 10.82 -16.23 7.13
CA GLN A 201 12.06 -16.69 7.75
C GLN A 201 12.47 -15.89 8.99
N THR A 202 11.87 -14.70 9.22
CA THR A 202 12.16 -13.86 10.40
C THR A 202 11.39 -14.30 11.65
N LYS A 203 11.67 -13.62 12.77
CA LYS A 203 10.81 -13.68 13.95
C LYS A 203 9.62 -12.74 13.77
N PHE A 204 8.42 -13.21 14.07
CA PHE A 204 7.20 -12.40 14.06
C PHE A 204 6.14 -13.00 14.99
N LYS A 205 5.23 -12.17 15.47
CA LYS A 205 4.07 -12.63 16.27
C LYS A 205 2.96 -13.15 15.37
N ARG A 206 2.58 -12.35 14.39
CA ARG A 206 1.52 -12.65 13.42
C ARG A 206 1.93 -12.14 12.05
N MET A 207 1.83 -12.99 11.04
CA MET A 207 1.97 -12.60 9.64
C MET A 207 0.69 -12.93 8.88
N VAL A 208 0.19 -11.98 8.11
CA VAL A 208 -1.03 -12.08 7.33
C VAL A 208 -0.67 -11.92 5.87
N ILE A 209 -1.01 -12.92 5.06
CA ILE A 209 -0.82 -12.87 3.61
C ILE A 209 -2.19 -12.84 2.95
N LYS A 210 -2.49 -11.75 2.26
CA LYS A 210 -3.66 -11.65 1.39
C LYS A 210 -3.31 -12.27 0.05
N LYS A 211 -4.20 -13.07 -0.52
CA LYS A 211 -4.00 -13.69 -1.83
C LYS A 211 -5.31 -14.09 -2.49
N GLU A 212 -5.24 -14.39 -3.78
CA GLU A 212 -6.37 -14.99 -4.49
C GLU A 212 -6.72 -16.34 -3.88
N PHE A 213 -8.01 -16.70 -3.94
CA PHE A 213 -8.53 -17.91 -3.28
C PHE A 213 -7.76 -19.18 -3.63
N ARG A 214 -7.30 -19.31 -4.88
CA ARG A 214 -6.61 -20.51 -5.40
C ARG A 214 -5.07 -20.40 -5.45
N SER A 215 -4.50 -19.25 -5.09
CA SER A 215 -3.05 -19.06 -5.14
C SER A 215 -2.31 -19.68 -3.95
N SER A 216 -1.03 -20.03 -4.14
CA SER A 216 -0.12 -20.44 -3.08
C SER A 216 0.72 -19.27 -2.61
N SER A 217 1.20 -19.28 -1.35
CA SER A 217 2.15 -18.30 -0.81
C SER A 217 3.62 -18.68 -1.06
N GLY A 218 3.86 -19.88 -1.58
CA GLY A 218 5.21 -20.43 -1.64
C GLY A 218 5.75 -20.94 -0.29
N ILE A 219 5.03 -20.66 0.81
CA ILE A 219 5.36 -21.19 2.14
C ILE A 219 4.95 -22.67 2.19
N LYS A 220 5.84 -23.53 2.69
CA LYS A 220 5.60 -24.97 2.77
C LYS A 220 4.67 -25.35 3.93
N ASP A 221 4.72 -24.57 5.03
CA ASP A 221 3.90 -24.84 6.20
C ASP A 221 2.46 -24.38 5.97
N ASP A 222 1.52 -25.09 6.55
CA ASP A 222 0.13 -24.68 6.55
C ASP A 222 -0.08 -23.43 7.41
N PRO A 223 -0.95 -22.51 6.99
CA PRO A 223 -1.30 -21.37 7.84
C PRO A 223 -2.04 -21.84 9.09
N ALA A 224 -1.78 -21.21 10.23
CA ALA A 224 -2.51 -21.47 11.47
C ALA A 224 -4.02 -21.25 11.29
N ILE A 225 -4.40 -20.25 10.49
CA ILE A 225 -5.81 -19.94 10.18
C ILE A 225 -5.89 -19.38 8.75
N SER A 226 -6.94 -19.76 8.00
CA SER A 226 -7.28 -19.14 6.71
C SER A 226 -8.68 -18.54 6.77
N PHE A 227 -8.80 -17.23 6.54
CA PHE A 227 -10.09 -16.54 6.40
C PHE A 227 -10.43 -16.38 4.92
N LYS A 228 -11.44 -17.12 4.47
CA LYS A 228 -11.78 -17.26 3.05
C LYS A 228 -12.96 -16.38 2.67
N GLY A 229 -12.80 -15.56 1.61
CA GLY A 229 -13.87 -14.83 0.94
C GLY A 229 -14.22 -15.47 -0.41
N ALA A 230 -15.01 -14.77 -1.22
CA ALA A 230 -15.44 -15.28 -2.53
C ALA A 230 -14.28 -15.35 -3.54
N SER A 231 -13.39 -14.35 -3.56
CA SER A 231 -12.29 -14.24 -4.53
C SER A 231 -10.91 -14.16 -3.89
N ILE A 232 -10.85 -13.77 -2.63
CA ILE A 232 -9.59 -13.60 -1.87
C ILE A 232 -9.64 -14.43 -0.59
N LYS A 233 -8.46 -14.73 -0.07
CA LYS A 233 -8.28 -15.29 1.28
C LYS A 233 -7.14 -14.57 2.00
N TYR A 234 -7.18 -14.65 3.32
CA TYR A 234 -6.10 -14.23 4.19
C TYR A 234 -5.56 -15.45 4.92
N ASP A 235 -4.33 -15.83 4.62
CA ASP A 235 -3.62 -16.86 5.36
C ASP A 235 -2.85 -16.21 6.49
N VAL A 236 -2.99 -16.75 7.70
CA VAL A 236 -2.41 -16.22 8.93
C VAL A 236 -1.42 -17.22 9.47
N TYR A 237 -0.19 -16.78 9.66
CA TYR A 237 0.88 -17.53 10.31
C TYR A 237 1.18 -16.93 11.68
N LEU A 238 1.38 -17.78 12.66
CA LEU A 238 1.71 -17.39 14.03
C LEU A 238 3.05 -18.04 14.39
N LYS A 239 4.00 -17.23 14.86
CA LYS A 239 5.21 -17.73 15.50
C LYS A 239 5.15 -17.25 16.96
N GLY A 240 5.12 -18.18 17.90
CA GLY A 240 5.09 -17.84 19.31
C GLY A 240 6.29 -17.00 19.74
N GLU A 241 6.16 -16.30 20.86
CA GLU A 241 7.30 -15.70 21.55
C GLU A 241 8.29 -16.82 21.87
N VAL A 242 9.52 -16.70 21.37
CA VAL A 242 10.66 -17.51 21.77
C VAL A 242 11.30 -16.85 22.98
#